data_d3a9208cec696b361f02a2fe3e93fd77
#
_entry.id   d3a9208cec696b361f02a2fe3e93fd77
#
_cell.length_a   1.000
_cell.length_b   1.000
_cell.length_c   1.000
_cell.angle_alpha   90.00
_cell.angle_beta   90.00
_cell.angle_gamma   90.00
#
_symmetry.space_group_name_H-M   'P 1'
#
loop_
_entity.id
_entity.type
_entity.pdbx_description
1 polymer ?
#
loop_
_entity_poly.entity_id
_entity_poly.type
_entity_poly.pdbx_seq_one_letter_code
_entity_poly.pdbx_strand_id
1 'polypeptide(L)'
;MTNLTLYQFRTSPFCAKVRKILDFKGLDYRVVEVDYLDRKDLLAASGQLIVPALTLESGETIADSDRIATVLDDLYPVPTIFPLEWRGIHLALARYFDGELEDALFRAALPDEIAHYARLGRGHAAFYRLIRERKYGAGFCDVTVRAHDAAMARAHDLLAPLDATLADRAFLLGRIGYADFALYGQLGYLAIGGDLKIPAEMENLRAWYGRVDRIRATLDPET
;
A
#
# COMPACT_ATOMS: atom_id res chain seq x y z
N MET A 1 5.55 2.61 25.45
CA MET A 1 5.48 1.66 24.33
C MET A 1 4.03 1.60 23.90
N THR A 2 3.75 1.98 22.66
CA THR A 2 2.41 1.90 22.08
C THR A 2 2.03 0.43 21.87
N ASN A 3 0.80 0.04 22.24
CA ASN A 3 0.34 -1.36 22.12
C ASN A 3 -0.57 -1.52 20.90
N LEU A 4 -0.08 -1.07 19.72
CA LEU A 4 -0.82 -1.18 18.47
C LEU A 4 -0.62 -2.56 17.83
N THR A 5 -1.66 -3.09 17.17
CA THR A 5 -1.55 -4.34 16.41
C THR A 5 -2.12 -4.19 15.01
N LEU A 6 -1.26 -4.34 14.00
CA LEU A 6 -1.64 -4.27 12.59
C LEU A 6 -1.84 -5.68 12.03
N TYR A 7 -3.08 -5.96 11.57
CA TYR A 7 -3.41 -7.15 10.78
C TYR A 7 -3.22 -6.84 9.31
N GLN A 8 -2.43 -7.66 8.61
CA GLN A 8 -2.05 -7.38 7.23
C GLN A 8 -1.93 -8.60 6.35
N PHE A 9 -1.94 -8.37 5.03
CA PHE A 9 -1.24 -9.20 4.04
C PHE A 9 0.03 -8.47 3.63
N ARG A 10 1.15 -9.17 3.61
CA ARG A 10 2.45 -8.59 3.24
C ARG A 10 2.45 -7.92 1.87
N THR A 11 1.70 -8.48 0.91
CA THR A 11 1.60 -7.98 -0.47
C THR A 11 0.55 -6.89 -0.66
N SER A 12 -0.23 -6.54 0.38
CA SER A 12 -1.28 -5.54 0.24
C SER A 12 -0.71 -4.12 0.20
N PRO A 13 -1.02 -3.32 -0.85
CA PRO A 13 -0.62 -1.92 -0.96
C PRO A 13 -1.20 -1.07 0.17
N PHE A 14 -2.43 -1.33 0.57
CA PHE A 14 -3.09 -0.62 1.67
C PHE A 14 -2.45 -0.91 3.02
N CYS A 15 -1.93 -2.13 3.23
CA CYS A 15 -1.16 -2.46 4.43
C CYS A 15 0.21 -1.78 4.41
N ALA A 16 0.87 -1.73 3.25
CA ALA A 16 2.14 -1.03 3.10
C ALA A 16 2.00 0.47 3.40
N LYS A 17 0.91 1.11 2.92
CA LYS A 17 0.53 2.49 3.25
C LYS A 17 0.47 2.70 4.77
N VAL A 18 -0.29 1.87 5.47
CA VAL A 18 -0.47 1.99 6.94
C VAL A 18 0.84 1.75 7.70
N ARG A 19 1.65 0.74 7.31
CA ARG A 19 2.98 0.53 7.93
C ARG A 19 3.83 1.79 7.85
N LYS A 20 3.91 2.42 6.67
CA LYS A 20 4.72 3.64 6.50
C LYS A 20 4.20 4.82 7.29
N ILE A 21 2.89 4.93 7.49
CA ILE A 21 2.33 5.95 8.37
C ILE A 21 2.73 5.70 9.83
N LEU A 22 2.65 4.46 10.30
CA LEU A 22 3.08 4.08 11.65
C LEU A 22 4.58 4.34 11.85
N ASP A 23 5.41 3.95 10.88
CA ASP A 23 6.86 4.20 10.86
C ASP A 23 7.15 5.71 10.91
N PHE A 24 6.47 6.52 10.09
CA PHE A 24 6.65 7.97 10.04
C PHE A 24 6.26 8.67 11.34
N LYS A 25 5.21 8.18 11.99
CA LYS A 25 4.76 8.72 13.29
C LYS A 25 5.57 8.23 14.49
N GLY A 26 6.56 7.36 14.27
CA GLY A 26 7.38 6.81 15.35
C GLY A 26 6.63 5.90 16.31
N LEU A 27 5.57 5.25 15.83
CA LEU A 27 4.72 4.41 16.67
C LEU A 27 5.23 2.97 16.66
N ASP A 28 5.39 2.38 17.85
CA ASP A 28 5.65 0.95 17.98
C ASP A 28 4.38 0.15 17.71
N TYR A 29 4.49 -0.90 16.92
CA TYR A 29 3.35 -1.77 16.62
C TYR A 29 3.78 -3.22 16.38
N ARG A 30 2.89 -4.13 16.72
CA ARG A 30 3.02 -5.55 16.39
C ARG A 30 2.32 -5.82 15.06
N VAL A 31 2.94 -6.65 14.22
CA VAL A 31 2.35 -7.13 12.97
C VAL A 31 1.78 -8.53 13.17
N VAL A 32 0.54 -8.72 12.74
CA VAL A 32 -0.09 -10.05 12.57
C VAL A 32 -0.24 -10.28 11.08
N GLU A 33 0.59 -11.18 10.53
CA GLU A 33 0.43 -11.63 9.15
C GLU A 33 -0.76 -12.56 9.07
N VAL A 34 -1.80 -12.13 8.37
CA VAL A 34 -3.06 -12.89 8.23
C VAL A 34 -2.86 -13.96 7.16
N ASP A 35 -3.25 -15.20 7.46
CA ASP A 35 -3.29 -16.24 6.42
C ASP A 35 -4.41 -15.95 5.42
N TYR A 36 -4.11 -16.11 4.12
CA TYR A 36 -5.08 -15.79 3.06
C TYR A 36 -6.29 -16.73 3.06
N LEU A 37 -6.14 -17.97 3.56
CA LEU A 37 -7.20 -18.98 3.68
C LEU A 37 -7.87 -18.97 5.07
N ASP A 38 -7.12 -18.66 6.13
CA ASP A 38 -7.64 -18.63 7.50
C ASP A 38 -7.57 -17.20 8.07
N ARG A 39 -8.71 -16.51 8.06
CA ARG A 39 -8.84 -15.13 8.53
C ARG A 39 -9.60 -15.02 9.86
N LYS A 40 -9.66 -16.14 10.64
CA LYS A 40 -10.45 -16.17 11.88
C LYS A 40 -9.99 -15.13 12.89
N ASP A 41 -8.68 -14.92 13.05
CA ASP A 41 -8.14 -13.96 14.01
C ASP A 41 -8.43 -12.51 13.58
N LEU A 42 -8.37 -12.22 12.27
CA LEU A 42 -8.79 -10.93 11.71
C LEU A 42 -10.28 -10.70 11.93
N LEU A 43 -11.11 -11.71 11.66
CA LEU A 43 -12.56 -11.63 11.85
C LEU A 43 -12.91 -11.41 13.33
N ALA A 44 -12.25 -12.13 14.24
CA ALA A 44 -12.46 -11.98 15.68
C ALA A 44 -12.06 -10.58 16.19
N ALA A 45 -10.98 -10.01 15.65
CA ALA A 45 -10.46 -8.70 16.04
C ALA A 45 -11.26 -7.53 15.45
N SER A 46 -11.66 -7.62 14.17
CA SER A 46 -12.19 -6.48 13.41
C SER A 46 -13.66 -6.62 12.97
N GLY A 47 -14.25 -7.80 13.14
CA GLY A 47 -15.59 -8.10 12.60
C GLY A 47 -15.65 -8.22 11.07
N GLN A 48 -14.51 -8.19 10.35
CA GLN A 48 -14.43 -8.25 8.89
C GLN A 48 -13.25 -9.09 8.40
N LEU A 49 -13.23 -9.38 7.10
CA LEU A 49 -12.22 -10.22 6.46
C LEU A 49 -11.27 -9.39 5.56
N ILE A 50 -11.20 -8.07 5.76
CA ILE A 50 -10.45 -7.12 4.93
C ILE A 50 -9.28 -6.55 5.73
N VAL A 51 -8.12 -6.47 5.09
CA VAL A 51 -6.92 -5.82 5.62
C VAL A 51 -6.66 -4.50 4.88
N PRO A 52 -5.99 -3.52 5.54
CA PRO A 52 -5.48 -3.52 6.90
C PRO A 52 -6.58 -3.38 7.94
N ALA A 53 -6.35 -3.97 9.12
CA ALA A 53 -7.06 -3.62 10.34
C ALA A 53 -6.04 -3.28 11.43
N LEU A 54 -6.32 -2.27 12.24
CA LEU A 54 -5.44 -1.79 13.30
C LEU A 54 -6.18 -1.79 14.63
N THR A 55 -5.70 -2.58 15.59
CA THR A 55 -6.14 -2.50 16.98
C THR A 55 -5.36 -1.41 17.68
N LEU A 56 -6.08 -0.44 18.25
CA LEU A 56 -5.57 0.68 19.04
C LEU A 56 -5.26 0.24 20.48
N GLU A 57 -4.56 1.10 21.22
CA GLU A 57 -4.29 0.90 22.66
C GLU A 57 -5.58 0.79 23.51
N SER A 58 -6.67 1.42 23.06
CA SER A 58 -7.98 1.31 23.68
C SER A 58 -8.61 -0.08 23.56
N GLY A 59 -8.07 -0.95 22.71
CA GLY A 59 -8.66 -2.23 22.32
C GLY A 59 -9.65 -2.12 21.16
N GLU A 60 -9.99 -0.92 20.69
CA GLU A 60 -10.82 -0.74 19.50
C GLU A 60 -10.03 -1.16 18.26
N THR A 61 -10.68 -1.90 17.34
CA THR A 61 -10.08 -2.26 16.06
C THR A 61 -10.75 -1.49 14.92
N ILE A 62 -9.93 -0.81 14.14
CA ILE A 62 -10.34 -0.01 12.98
C ILE A 62 -9.91 -0.74 11.72
N ALA A 63 -10.80 -0.86 10.75
CA ALA A 63 -10.48 -1.32 9.42
C ALA A 63 -10.69 -0.18 8.41
N ASP A 64 -10.15 -0.37 7.20
CA ASP A 64 -10.00 0.62 6.13
C ASP A 64 -8.79 1.55 6.34
N SER A 65 -7.93 1.59 5.31
CA SER A 65 -6.64 2.29 5.39
C SER A 65 -6.76 3.80 5.52
N ASP A 66 -7.79 4.42 4.91
CA ASP A 66 -8.00 5.86 4.98
C ASP A 66 -8.57 6.27 6.35
N ARG A 67 -9.45 5.42 6.89
CA ARG A 67 -9.96 5.61 8.25
C ARG A 67 -8.83 5.43 9.28
N ILE A 68 -8.01 4.40 9.13
CA ILE A 68 -6.84 4.18 10.00
C ILE A 68 -5.92 5.40 9.95
N ALA A 69 -5.59 5.90 8.76
CA ALA A 69 -4.73 7.07 8.59
C ALA A 69 -5.30 8.31 9.28
N THR A 70 -6.61 8.56 9.13
CA THR A 70 -7.29 9.69 9.76
C THR A 70 -7.24 9.58 11.29
N VAL A 71 -7.59 8.41 11.84
CA VAL A 71 -7.58 8.20 13.30
C VAL A 71 -6.16 8.28 13.87
N LEU A 72 -5.17 7.74 13.16
CA LEU A 72 -3.77 7.88 13.58
C LEU A 72 -3.31 9.33 13.60
N ASP A 73 -3.75 10.16 12.64
CA ASP A 73 -3.38 11.58 12.62
C ASP A 73 -4.10 12.38 13.72
N ASP A 74 -5.35 12.03 14.03
CA ASP A 74 -6.12 12.66 15.11
C ASP A 74 -5.56 12.30 16.49
N LEU A 75 -5.16 11.03 16.71
CA LEU A 75 -4.61 10.56 17.99
C LEU A 75 -3.14 10.98 18.20
N TYR A 76 -2.38 11.03 17.12
CA TYR A 76 -0.95 11.35 17.11
C TYR A 76 -0.69 12.47 16.09
N PRO A 77 -1.05 13.73 16.42
CA PRO A 77 -1.05 14.84 15.45
C PRO A 77 0.34 15.31 15.00
N VAL A 78 1.41 14.87 15.66
CA VAL A 78 2.80 15.27 15.34
C VAL A 78 3.66 14.02 15.13
N PRO A 79 4.31 13.88 13.96
CA PRO A 79 4.13 14.71 12.76
C PRO A 79 2.79 14.44 12.06
N THR A 80 2.14 15.48 11.50
CA THR A 80 0.90 15.30 10.75
C THR A 80 1.16 14.76 9.35
N ILE A 81 0.27 13.87 8.89
CA ILE A 81 0.22 13.40 7.50
C ILE A 81 -0.81 14.16 6.66
N PHE A 82 -1.66 14.98 7.31
CA PHE A 82 -2.68 15.81 6.70
C PHE A 82 -2.48 17.29 7.04
N PRO A 83 -1.47 17.97 6.47
CA PRO A 83 -1.38 19.42 6.60
C PRO A 83 -2.72 20.07 6.26
N LEU A 84 -3.21 20.96 7.13
CA LEU A 84 -4.59 21.46 7.07
C LEU A 84 -4.94 22.07 5.70
N GLU A 85 -4.03 22.87 5.17
CA GLU A 85 -4.17 23.55 3.88
C GLU A 85 -4.18 22.60 2.67
N TRP A 86 -3.66 21.37 2.83
CA TRP A 86 -3.50 20.39 1.75
C TRP A 86 -4.32 19.11 1.95
N ARG A 87 -5.07 18.99 3.06
CA ARG A 87 -5.83 17.77 3.39
C ARG A 87 -6.72 17.29 2.24
N GLY A 88 -7.47 18.19 1.61
CA GLY A 88 -8.35 17.83 0.50
C GLY A 88 -7.60 17.30 -0.71
N ILE A 89 -6.43 17.87 -1.01
CA ILE A 89 -5.59 17.44 -2.14
C ILE A 89 -4.96 16.08 -1.83
N HIS A 90 -4.46 15.85 -0.62
CA HIS A 90 -3.96 14.54 -0.20
C HIS A 90 -5.00 13.43 -0.38
N LEU A 91 -6.24 13.68 0.04
CA LEU A 91 -7.33 12.71 -0.09
C LEU A 91 -7.73 12.49 -1.56
N ALA A 92 -7.75 13.54 -2.38
CA ALA A 92 -8.06 13.42 -3.81
C ALA A 92 -6.99 12.61 -4.56
N LEU A 93 -5.70 12.86 -4.28
CA LEU A 93 -4.60 12.09 -4.87
C LEU A 93 -4.63 10.62 -4.40
N ALA A 94 -4.85 10.37 -3.11
CA ALA A 94 -4.96 9.00 -2.61
C ALA A 94 -6.09 8.24 -3.31
N ARG A 95 -7.26 8.87 -3.49
CA ARG A 95 -8.38 8.26 -4.22
C ARG A 95 -8.06 7.99 -5.69
N TYR A 96 -7.30 8.86 -6.34
CA TYR A 96 -6.80 8.61 -7.70
C TYR A 96 -5.85 7.40 -7.72
N PHE A 97 -4.92 7.32 -6.76
CA PHE A 97 -3.98 6.19 -6.66
C PHE A 97 -4.68 4.88 -6.35
N ASP A 98 -5.72 4.89 -5.51
CA ASP A 98 -6.52 3.72 -5.13
C ASP A 98 -7.57 3.35 -6.22
N GLY A 99 -7.55 4.02 -7.37
CA GLY A 99 -8.44 3.79 -8.50
C GLY A 99 -7.71 3.30 -9.75
N GLU A 100 -7.54 4.20 -10.73
CA GLU A 100 -6.97 3.84 -12.04
C GLU A 100 -5.52 3.36 -11.93
N LEU A 101 -4.71 3.99 -11.08
CA LEU A 101 -3.32 3.59 -10.88
C LEU A 101 -3.24 2.22 -10.21
N GLU A 102 -4.06 1.95 -9.18
CA GLU A 102 -4.14 0.63 -8.54
C GLU A 102 -4.45 -0.47 -9.54
N ASP A 103 -5.51 -0.30 -10.37
CA ASP A 103 -5.90 -1.33 -11.35
C ASP A 103 -4.77 -1.64 -12.33
N ALA A 104 -4.07 -0.62 -12.83
CA ALA A 104 -2.94 -0.79 -13.74
C ALA A 104 -1.77 -1.52 -13.06
N LEU A 105 -1.38 -1.09 -11.86
CA LEU A 105 -0.29 -1.72 -11.09
C LEU A 105 -0.63 -3.15 -10.66
N PHE A 106 -1.86 -3.38 -10.23
CA PHE A 106 -2.35 -4.71 -9.89
C PHE A 106 -2.26 -5.68 -11.09
N ARG A 107 -2.72 -5.24 -12.28
CA ARG A 107 -2.64 -6.07 -13.50
C ARG A 107 -1.19 -6.34 -13.90
N ALA A 108 -0.33 -5.34 -13.80
CA ALA A 108 1.09 -5.48 -14.06
C ALA A 108 1.77 -6.46 -13.07
N ALA A 109 1.37 -6.45 -11.80
CA ALA A 109 1.92 -7.31 -10.76
C ALA A 109 1.27 -8.71 -10.69
N LEU A 110 0.19 -8.97 -11.42
CA LEU A 110 -0.58 -10.22 -11.29
C LEU A 110 0.26 -11.50 -11.46
N PRO A 111 1.24 -11.59 -12.40
CA PRO A 111 2.11 -12.75 -12.48
C PRO A 111 2.91 -13.00 -11.21
N ASP A 112 3.44 -11.94 -10.59
CA ASP A 112 4.22 -12.02 -9.36
C ASP A 112 3.34 -12.38 -8.16
N GLU A 113 2.10 -11.84 -8.09
CA GLU A 113 1.12 -12.23 -7.06
C GLU A 113 0.75 -13.71 -7.18
N ILE A 114 0.44 -14.19 -8.38
CA ILE A 114 0.15 -15.63 -8.62
C ILE A 114 1.34 -16.49 -8.17
N ALA A 115 2.56 -16.10 -8.53
CA ALA A 115 3.77 -16.80 -8.11
C ALA A 115 3.96 -16.75 -6.58
N HIS A 116 3.66 -15.62 -5.94
CA HIS A 116 3.71 -15.48 -4.48
C HIS A 116 2.77 -16.49 -3.80
N TYR A 117 1.49 -16.51 -4.18
CA TYR A 117 0.52 -17.43 -3.57
C TYR A 117 0.79 -18.90 -3.93
N ALA A 118 1.39 -19.18 -5.09
CA ALA A 118 1.83 -20.53 -5.45
C ALA A 118 2.94 -21.06 -4.53
N ARG A 119 3.86 -20.19 -4.08
CA ARG A 119 4.91 -20.54 -3.09
C ARG A 119 4.35 -20.87 -1.72
N LEU A 120 3.19 -20.29 -1.34
CA LEU A 120 2.50 -20.61 -0.08
C LEU A 120 1.77 -21.95 -0.12
N GLY A 121 1.52 -22.51 -1.32
CA GLY A 121 0.93 -23.83 -1.51
C GLY A 121 -0.25 -23.83 -2.48
N ARG A 122 -0.64 -25.05 -2.90
CA ARG A 122 -1.70 -25.26 -3.91
C ARG A 122 -3.05 -24.67 -3.48
N GLY A 123 -3.41 -24.75 -2.20
CA GLY A 123 -4.65 -24.20 -1.67
C GLY A 123 -4.69 -22.66 -1.81
N HIS A 124 -3.59 -21.99 -1.45
CA HIS A 124 -3.45 -20.56 -1.58
C HIS A 124 -3.53 -20.10 -3.05
N ALA A 125 -2.81 -20.78 -3.94
CA ALA A 125 -2.84 -20.49 -5.38
C ALA A 125 -4.26 -20.63 -5.96
N ALA A 126 -4.94 -21.73 -5.65
CA ALA A 126 -6.30 -21.98 -6.15
C ALA A 126 -7.30 -20.96 -5.61
N PHE A 127 -7.24 -20.65 -4.32
CA PHE A 127 -8.13 -19.68 -3.70
C PHE A 127 -7.89 -18.27 -4.20
N TYR A 128 -6.61 -17.86 -4.35
CA TYR A 128 -6.26 -16.57 -4.92
C TYR A 128 -6.88 -16.38 -6.32
N ARG A 129 -6.68 -17.36 -7.22
CA ARG A 129 -7.28 -17.35 -8.56
C ARG A 129 -8.80 -17.28 -8.51
N LEU A 130 -9.43 -18.13 -7.69
CA LEU A 130 -10.88 -18.15 -7.52
C LEU A 130 -11.46 -16.79 -7.14
N ILE A 131 -10.85 -16.10 -6.16
CA ILE A 131 -11.29 -14.77 -5.72
C ILE A 131 -11.14 -13.73 -6.83
N ARG A 132 -10.02 -13.77 -7.57
CA ARG A 132 -9.80 -12.84 -8.70
C ARG A 132 -10.78 -13.09 -9.84
N GLU A 133 -10.99 -14.34 -10.23
CA GLU A 133 -11.93 -14.67 -11.28
C GLU A 133 -13.39 -14.43 -10.88
N ARG A 134 -13.72 -14.59 -9.60
CA ARG A 134 -15.04 -14.20 -9.10
C ARG A 134 -15.29 -12.69 -9.18
N LYS A 135 -14.25 -11.87 -8.94
CA LYS A 135 -14.33 -10.39 -8.98
C LYS A 135 -14.35 -9.86 -10.41
N TYR A 136 -13.50 -10.40 -11.30
CA TYR A 136 -13.21 -9.83 -12.61
C TYR A 136 -13.72 -10.68 -13.80
N GLY A 137 -14.25 -11.87 -13.54
CA GLY A 137 -14.75 -12.80 -14.55
C GLY A 137 -13.84 -14.00 -14.79
N ALA A 138 -14.44 -15.08 -15.30
CA ALA A 138 -13.73 -16.33 -15.59
C ALA A 138 -12.60 -16.09 -16.60
N GLY A 139 -11.43 -16.71 -16.35
CA GLY A 139 -10.25 -16.58 -17.21
C GLY A 139 -9.46 -15.27 -17.01
N PHE A 140 -9.90 -14.40 -16.12
CA PHE A 140 -9.22 -13.11 -15.85
C PHE A 140 -7.72 -13.27 -15.61
N CYS A 141 -7.32 -14.22 -14.76
CA CYS A 141 -5.92 -14.42 -14.43
C CYS A 141 -5.07 -14.74 -15.68
N ASP A 142 -5.55 -15.65 -16.52
CA ASP A 142 -4.80 -16.08 -17.71
C ASP A 142 -4.77 -15.01 -18.80
N VAL A 143 -5.87 -14.27 -18.99
CA VAL A 143 -5.92 -13.13 -19.92
C VAL A 143 -4.96 -12.04 -19.49
N THR A 144 -4.96 -11.67 -18.20
CA THR A 144 -4.10 -10.61 -17.67
C THR A 144 -2.62 -11.00 -17.71
N VAL A 145 -2.28 -12.26 -17.40
CA VAL A 145 -0.89 -12.75 -17.52
C VAL A 145 -0.41 -12.67 -18.97
N ARG A 146 -1.23 -13.03 -19.95
CA ARG A 146 -0.87 -12.90 -21.37
C ARG A 146 -0.71 -11.46 -21.83
N ALA A 147 -1.42 -10.52 -21.20
CA ALA A 147 -1.38 -9.09 -21.48
C ALA A 147 -0.38 -8.32 -20.60
N HIS A 148 0.54 -9.03 -19.93
CA HIS A 148 1.46 -8.44 -18.94
C HIS A 148 2.22 -7.23 -19.47
N ASP A 149 2.82 -7.31 -20.67
CA ASP A 149 3.59 -6.21 -21.24
C ASP A 149 2.74 -4.95 -21.48
N ALA A 150 1.50 -5.14 -21.94
CA ALA A 150 0.55 -4.03 -22.09
C ALA A 150 0.13 -3.43 -20.74
N ALA A 151 -0.04 -4.28 -19.72
CA ALA A 151 -0.34 -3.82 -18.37
C ALA A 151 0.83 -3.04 -17.76
N MET A 152 2.06 -3.50 -17.96
CA MET A 152 3.27 -2.77 -17.55
C MET A 152 3.40 -1.42 -18.27
N ALA A 153 3.21 -1.39 -19.60
CA ALA A 153 3.22 -0.14 -20.35
C ALA A 153 2.18 0.86 -19.81
N ARG A 154 0.96 0.40 -19.56
CA ARG A 154 -0.10 1.25 -18.98
C ARG A 154 0.28 1.78 -17.60
N ALA A 155 0.85 0.94 -16.72
CA ALA A 155 1.33 1.37 -15.42
C ALA A 155 2.42 2.45 -15.56
N HIS A 156 3.37 2.27 -16.49
CA HIS A 156 4.43 3.26 -16.75
C HIS A 156 3.86 4.59 -17.26
N ASP A 157 2.89 4.57 -18.17
CA ASP A 157 2.22 5.79 -18.66
C ASP A 157 1.59 6.59 -17.53
N LEU A 158 0.95 5.89 -16.56
CA LEU A 158 0.34 6.53 -15.40
C LEU A 158 1.36 7.04 -14.37
N LEU A 159 2.55 6.44 -14.31
CA LEU A 159 3.62 6.85 -13.41
C LEU A 159 4.45 8.03 -13.96
N ALA A 160 4.53 8.20 -15.28
CA ALA A 160 5.36 9.24 -15.92
C ALA A 160 5.05 10.67 -15.42
N PRO A 161 3.78 11.10 -15.28
CA PRO A 161 3.47 12.42 -14.71
C PRO A 161 3.91 12.59 -13.25
N LEU A 162 3.95 11.48 -12.48
CA LEU A 162 4.40 11.51 -11.08
C LEU A 162 5.93 11.65 -11.02
N ASP A 163 6.67 10.96 -11.90
CA ASP A 163 8.11 11.15 -12.04
C ASP A 163 8.45 12.61 -12.39
N ALA A 164 7.76 13.18 -13.39
CA ALA A 164 7.93 14.58 -13.78
C ALA A 164 7.62 15.55 -12.62
N THR A 165 6.58 15.26 -11.83
CA THR A 165 6.22 16.07 -10.65
C THR A 165 7.33 16.07 -9.60
N LEU A 166 8.06 14.97 -9.46
CA LEU A 166 9.11 14.79 -8.46
C LEU A 166 10.49 15.33 -8.91
N ALA A 167 10.60 15.89 -10.12
CA ALA A 167 11.87 16.41 -10.63
C ALA A 167 12.43 17.60 -9.83
N ASP A 168 11.56 18.42 -9.26
CA ASP A 168 11.92 19.66 -8.55
C ASP A 168 11.54 19.65 -7.05
N ARG A 169 11.06 18.51 -6.53
CA ARG A 169 10.60 18.41 -5.16
C ARG A 169 10.87 17.05 -4.53
N ALA A 170 11.02 17.05 -3.22
CA ALA A 170 11.30 15.85 -2.47
C ALA A 170 10.08 14.90 -2.33
N PHE A 171 8.87 15.46 -2.25
CA PHE A 171 7.61 14.75 -2.05
C PHE A 171 6.52 15.35 -2.95
N LEU A 172 5.43 14.62 -3.19
CA LEU A 172 4.39 14.97 -4.17
C LEU A 172 3.84 16.40 -4.01
N LEU A 173 3.67 16.87 -2.78
CA LEU A 173 3.20 18.23 -2.48
C LEU A 173 4.27 19.10 -1.79
N GLY A 174 5.57 18.81 -2.05
CA GLY A 174 6.71 19.55 -1.53
C GLY A 174 7.20 19.03 -0.16
N ARG A 175 6.31 18.69 0.75
CA ARG A 175 6.60 17.99 2.00
C ARG A 175 5.84 16.66 2.07
N ILE A 176 6.38 15.73 2.87
CA ILE A 176 5.78 14.40 3.03
C ILE A 176 4.37 14.50 3.63
N GLY A 177 3.45 13.68 3.11
CA GLY A 177 2.09 13.60 3.60
C GLY A 177 1.35 12.37 3.11
N TYR A 178 0.05 12.32 3.35
CA TYR A 178 -0.77 11.14 3.10
C TYR A 178 -0.71 10.62 1.66
N ALA A 179 -0.66 11.52 0.66
CA ALA A 179 -0.53 11.13 -0.74
C ALA A 179 0.76 10.34 -1.03
N ASP A 180 1.87 10.69 -0.35
CA ASP A 180 3.13 9.96 -0.52
C ASP A 180 3.03 8.53 0.02
N PHE A 181 2.38 8.34 1.16
CA PHE A 181 2.17 7.00 1.71
C PHE A 181 1.20 6.16 0.88
N ALA A 182 0.17 6.80 0.30
CA ALA A 182 -0.77 6.14 -0.61
C ALA A 182 -0.06 5.67 -1.87
N LEU A 183 0.71 6.53 -2.54
CA LEU A 183 1.48 6.16 -3.72
C LEU A 183 2.53 5.08 -3.40
N TYR A 184 3.26 5.24 -2.28
CA TYR A 184 4.24 4.23 -1.84
C TYR A 184 3.60 2.86 -1.67
N GLY A 185 2.43 2.80 -1.06
CA GLY A 185 1.67 1.56 -0.91
C GLY A 185 1.36 0.92 -2.26
N GLN A 186 0.83 1.68 -3.21
CA GLN A 186 0.47 1.19 -4.55
C GLN A 186 1.70 0.70 -5.33
N LEU A 187 2.84 1.39 -5.25
CA LEU A 187 4.08 0.93 -5.88
C LEU A 187 4.62 -0.36 -5.28
N GLY A 188 4.16 -0.76 -4.10
CA GLY A 188 4.44 -2.08 -3.51
C GLY A 188 4.07 -3.25 -4.41
N TYR A 189 3.09 -3.10 -5.32
CA TYR A 189 2.78 -4.09 -6.35
C TYR A 189 3.99 -4.40 -7.23
N LEU A 190 4.75 -3.39 -7.60
CA LEU A 190 5.94 -3.54 -8.46
C LEU A 190 7.16 -4.16 -7.74
N ALA A 191 7.06 -4.40 -6.42
CA ALA A 191 8.11 -5.01 -5.62
C ALA A 191 7.80 -6.45 -5.17
N ILE A 192 6.62 -7.00 -5.49
CA ILE A 192 6.18 -8.34 -5.02
C ILE A 192 7.12 -9.45 -5.50
N GLY A 193 7.69 -9.32 -6.70
CA GLY A 193 8.65 -10.27 -7.27
C GLY A 193 10.04 -10.25 -6.62
N GLY A 194 10.32 -9.28 -5.75
CA GLY A 194 11.62 -9.05 -5.10
C GLY A 194 12.32 -7.80 -5.59
N ASP A 195 12.41 -7.59 -6.90
CA ASP A 195 12.99 -6.39 -7.49
C ASP A 195 11.91 -5.33 -7.77
N LEU A 196 12.22 -4.07 -7.47
CA LEU A 196 11.33 -2.95 -7.76
C LEU A 196 11.31 -2.65 -9.27
N LYS A 197 10.16 -2.87 -9.92
CA LYS A 197 9.97 -2.77 -11.37
C LYS A 197 9.58 -1.34 -11.84
N ILE A 198 10.03 -0.29 -11.16
CA ILE A 198 9.94 1.07 -11.68
C ILE A 198 11.01 1.25 -12.77
N PRO A 199 10.67 1.77 -13.97
CA PRO A 199 11.63 1.98 -15.06
C PRO A 199 12.86 2.76 -14.60
N ALA A 200 14.05 2.40 -15.16
CA ALA A 200 15.30 3.05 -14.78
C ALA A 200 15.31 4.54 -15.14
N GLU A 201 14.64 4.91 -16.23
CA GLU A 201 14.48 6.28 -16.72
C GLU A 201 13.58 7.16 -15.82
N MET A 202 12.76 6.57 -14.96
CA MET A 202 11.98 7.29 -13.94
C MET A 202 12.82 7.52 -12.67
N GLU A 203 13.92 8.26 -12.83
CA GLU A 203 14.91 8.47 -11.77
C GLU A 203 14.34 9.19 -10.56
N ASN A 204 13.46 10.18 -10.77
CA ASN A 204 12.87 10.98 -9.70
C ASN A 204 11.92 10.15 -8.84
N LEU A 205 11.07 9.33 -9.48
CA LEU A 205 10.14 8.43 -8.80
C LEU A 205 10.90 7.34 -8.03
N ARG A 206 11.96 6.77 -8.60
CA ARG A 206 12.84 5.81 -7.91
C ARG A 206 13.52 6.43 -6.70
N ALA A 207 14.06 7.64 -6.85
CA ALA A 207 14.68 8.38 -5.75
C ALA A 207 13.68 8.72 -4.64
N TRP A 208 12.47 9.14 -5.02
CA TRP A 208 11.39 9.39 -4.09
C TRP A 208 10.94 8.10 -3.36
N TYR A 209 10.75 6.99 -4.09
CA TYR A 209 10.41 5.69 -3.48
C TYR A 209 11.45 5.31 -2.43
N GLY A 210 12.73 5.41 -2.75
CA GLY A 210 13.83 5.13 -1.80
C GLY A 210 13.86 6.09 -0.61
N ARG A 211 13.43 7.35 -0.76
CA ARG A 211 13.28 8.28 0.40
C ARG A 211 12.18 7.81 1.33
N VAL A 212 10.98 7.52 0.79
CA VAL A 212 9.84 7.06 1.59
C VAL A 212 10.14 5.69 2.22
N ASP A 213 10.79 4.79 1.49
CA ASP A 213 11.15 3.45 2.00
C ASP A 213 12.06 3.51 3.23
N ARG A 214 13.00 4.43 3.26
CA ARG A 214 13.93 4.64 4.40
C ARG A 214 13.31 5.31 5.61
N ILE A 215 12.09 5.85 5.50
CA ILE A 215 11.39 6.42 6.66
C ILE A 215 11.16 5.30 7.66
N ARG A 216 11.85 5.41 8.77
CA ARG A 216 11.65 4.67 10.01
C ARG A 216 11.63 5.69 11.11
N ALA A 217 11.01 5.36 12.23
CA ALA A 217 11.03 6.18 13.42
C ALA A 217 12.48 6.44 13.90
N THR A 218 13.18 7.33 13.24
CA THR A 218 14.28 8.02 13.87
C THR A 218 13.64 9.21 14.55
N LEU A 219 13.61 9.17 15.86
CA LEU A 219 13.30 10.30 16.71
C LEU A 219 14.42 11.35 16.50
N ASP A 220 14.32 12.07 15.40
CA ASP A 220 15.11 13.27 15.20
C ASP A 220 14.12 14.44 15.31
N PRO A 221 14.15 15.19 16.41
CA PRO A 221 13.14 16.24 16.69
C PRO A 221 13.29 17.50 15.82
N GLU A 222 14.16 17.52 14.80
CA GLU A 222 14.48 18.70 13.99
C GLU A 222 14.30 18.54 12.47
N THR A 223 13.43 17.64 11.99
CA THR A 223 13.09 17.61 10.55
C THR A 223 11.59 17.80 10.29
#